data_922057905690549d4b3f7b8160052f83
#
_entry.id   922057905690549d4b3f7b8160052f83
#
_cell.length_a   1.000
_cell.length_b   1.000
_cell.length_c   1.000
_cell.angle_alpha   90.00
_cell.angle_beta   90.00
_cell.angle_gamma   90.00
#
_symmetry.space_group_name_H-M   'P 1'
#
loop_
_entity.id
_entity.type
_entity.pdbx_description
1 polymer ?
#
loop_
_entity_poly.entity_id
_entity_poly.type
_entity_poly.pdbx_seq_one_letter_code
_entity_poly.pdbx_strand_id
1 'polypeptide(L)'
;MANLWDCPPELLVHIFAYLPSASLRSLLVTSRPLNHLISTSVLLQFLLHLQTSAHSLYPSSSTSYLIDQLNVLADSEKRWQDWEYTAFNRLEVQHRPSGIYDLTSGIFILGEGSALGRLTVGLRWVDLRLGKDIVWNRFDLQTPIVDLGVNVLEWDLLAVVSMCVEFFVFHTTLARGAC
;
A
#
# COMPACT_ATOMS: atom_id res chain seq x y z
N MET A 1 3.86 -21.87 -41.69
CA MET A 1 3.36 -20.93 -40.67
C MET A 1 4.03 -21.31 -39.37
N ALA A 2 4.73 -20.40 -38.72
CA ALA A 2 5.31 -20.65 -37.38
C ALA A 2 4.17 -20.87 -36.40
N ASN A 3 4.24 -21.96 -35.63
CA ASN A 3 3.25 -22.28 -34.60
C ASN A 3 3.72 -21.71 -33.25
N LEU A 4 2.83 -21.16 -32.43
CA LEU A 4 3.16 -20.67 -31.10
C LEU A 4 3.87 -21.74 -30.24
N TRP A 5 3.54 -22.99 -30.47
CA TRP A 5 4.09 -24.16 -29.74
C TRP A 5 5.50 -24.58 -30.22
N ASP A 6 6.01 -23.99 -31.30
CA ASP A 6 7.40 -24.17 -31.73
C ASP A 6 8.35 -23.31 -30.86
N CYS A 7 7.77 -22.40 -30.03
CA CYS A 7 8.52 -21.55 -29.13
C CYS A 7 8.80 -22.28 -27.79
N PRO A 8 10.03 -22.24 -27.27
CA PRO A 8 10.34 -22.78 -25.94
C PRO A 8 9.44 -22.19 -24.86
N PRO A 9 9.01 -22.99 -23.86
CA PRO A 9 8.11 -22.53 -22.79
C PRO A 9 8.67 -21.32 -22.02
N GLU A 10 9.97 -21.22 -21.85
CA GLU A 10 10.65 -20.12 -21.18
C GLU A 10 10.43 -18.77 -21.90
N LEU A 11 10.49 -18.80 -23.22
CA LEU A 11 10.23 -17.60 -24.03
C LEU A 11 8.74 -17.23 -24.01
N LEU A 12 7.84 -18.22 -23.98
CA LEU A 12 6.41 -17.96 -23.82
C LEU A 12 6.11 -17.32 -22.47
N VAL A 13 6.72 -17.81 -21.39
CA VAL A 13 6.61 -17.20 -20.05
C VAL A 13 7.08 -15.75 -20.07
N HIS A 14 8.22 -15.50 -20.74
CA HIS A 14 8.77 -14.15 -20.85
C HIS A 14 7.83 -13.19 -21.63
N ILE A 15 7.29 -13.65 -22.75
CA ILE A 15 6.31 -12.89 -23.54
C ILE A 15 5.05 -12.62 -22.72
N PHE A 16 4.53 -13.61 -22.03
CA PHE A 16 3.31 -13.48 -21.23
C PHE A 16 3.47 -12.57 -20.01
N ALA A 17 4.68 -12.44 -19.49
CA ALA A 17 4.96 -11.51 -18.38
C ALA A 17 4.72 -10.04 -18.73
N TYR A 18 4.70 -9.68 -20.02
CA TYR A 18 4.38 -8.34 -20.49
C TYR A 18 2.88 -8.12 -20.75
N LEU A 19 2.06 -9.16 -20.61
CA LEU A 19 0.63 -9.05 -20.84
C LEU A 19 -0.10 -8.47 -19.61
N PRO A 20 -1.14 -7.67 -19.82
CA PRO A 20 -2.03 -7.27 -18.74
C PRO A 20 -2.77 -8.48 -18.17
N SER A 21 -3.15 -8.42 -16.88
CA SER A 21 -3.83 -9.53 -16.18
C SER A 21 -5.10 -10.01 -16.87
N ALA A 22 -5.86 -9.11 -17.49
CA ALA A 22 -7.05 -9.47 -18.25
C ALA A 22 -6.72 -10.42 -19.40
N SER A 23 -5.63 -10.15 -20.12
CA SER A 23 -5.15 -11.02 -21.21
C SER A 23 -4.62 -12.36 -20.69
N LEU A 24 -3.85 -12.35 -19.58
CA LEU A 24 -3.39 -13.58 -18.95
C LEU A 24 -4.55 -14.47 -18.48
N ARG A 25 -5.60 -13.88 -17.90
CA ARG A 25 -6.82 -14.63 -17.52
C ARG A 25 -7.55 -15.19 -18.73
N SER A 26 -7.61 -14.46 -19.83
CA SER A 26 -8.19 -14.96 -21.07
C SER A 26 -7.40 -16.15 -21.62
N LEU A 27 -6.07 -16.14 -21.53
CA LEU A 27 -5.23 -17.26 -21.92
C LEU A 27 -5.47 -18.52 -21.06
N LEU A 28 -5.74 -18.37 -19.76
CA LEU A 28 -6.05 -19.49 -18.87
C LEU A 28 -7.27 -20.31 -19.33
N VAL A 29 -8.25 -19.64 -19.94
CA VAL A 29 -9.50 -20.31 -20.39
C VAL A 29 -9.44 -20.69 -21.88
N THR A 30 -8.43 -20.24 -22.64
CA THR A 30 -8.36 -20.45 -24.07
C THR A 30 -7.94 -21.89 -24.43
N SER A 31 -6.94 -22.45 -23.74
CA SER A 31 -6.48 -23.81 -24.00
C SER A 31 -5.81 -24.45 -22.79
N ARG A 32 -5.91 -25.79 -22.70
CA ARG A 32 -5.29 -26.58 -21.63
C ARG A 32 -3.76 -26.37 -21.52
N PRO A 33 -2.98 -26.39 -22.62
CA PRO A 33 -1.54 -26.17 -22.55
C PRO A 33 -1.18 -24.76 -22.01
N LEU A 34 -1.91 -23.71 -22.40
CA LEU A 34 -1.68 -22.35 -21.87
C LEU A 34 -2.02 -22.27 -20.39
N ASN A 35 -3.13 -22.88 -20.00
CA ASN A 35 -3.49 -22.98 -18.58
C ASN A 35 -2.39 -23.66 -17.77
N HIS A 36 -1.89 -24.81 -18.24
CA HIS A 36 -0.82 -25.54 -17.57
C HIS A 36 0.45 -24.67 -17.47
N LEU A 37 0.87 -24.01 -18.55
CA LEU A 37 2.05 -23.15 -18.57
C LEU A 37 1.93 -21.99 -17.56
N ILE A 38 0.77 -21.32 -17.54
CA ILE A 38 0.55 -20.20 -16.63
C ILE A 38 0.47 -20.69 -15.18
N SER A 39 -0.22 -21.82 -14.92
CA SER A 39 -0.40 -22.38 -13.57
C SER A 39 0.87 -22.98 -12.98
N THR A 40 1.84 -23.38 -13.79
CA THR A 40 3.13 -23.92 -13.33
C THR A 40 4.22 -22.85 -13.22
N SER A 41 4.04 -21.69 -13.86
CA SER A 41 5.03 -20.61 -13.82
C SER A 41 4.82 -19.71 -12.59
N VAL A 42 5.78 -19.73 -11.65
CA VAL A 42 5.78 -18.89 -10.46
C VAL A 42 5.70 -17.40 -10.83
N LEU A 43 6.42 -16.97 -11.88
CA LEU A 43 6.41 -15.59 -12.35
C LEU A 43 5.02 -15.14 -12.81
N LEU A 44 4.35 -15.95 -13.63
CA LEU A 44 3.03 -15.59 -14.17
C LEU A 44 1.95 -15.64 -13.08
N GLN A 45 2.04 -16.59 -12.15
CA GLN A 45 1.18 -16.63 -10.95
C GLN A 45 1.38 -15.37 -10.09
N PHE A 46 2.63 -15.00 -9.82
CA PHE A 46 2.94 -13.80 -9.06
C PHE A 46 2.36 -12.53 -9.70
N LEU A 47 2.51 -12.37 -11.02
CA LEU A 47 1.95 -11.22 -11.74
C LEU A 47 0.41 -11.19 -11.71
N LEU A 48 -0.24 -12.36 -11.81
CA LEU A 48 -1.70 -12.47 -11.70
C LEU A 48 -2.18 -12.04 -10.31
N HIS A 49 -1.55 -12.53 -9.24
CA HIS A 49 -1.89 -12.16 -7.86
C HIS A 49 -1.60 -10.68 -7.59
N LEU A 50 -0.45 -10.17 -8.01
CA LEU A 50 -0.07 -8.79 -7.82
C LEU A 50 -1.09 -7.80 -8.41
N GLN A 51 -1.53 -8.06 -9.64
CA GLN A 51 -2.50 -7.20 -10.33
C GLN A 51 -3.93 -7.38 -9.80
N THR A 52 -4.25 -8.54 -9.21
CA THR A 52 -5.56 -8.82 -8.63
C THR A 52 -5.72 -8.17 -7.27
N SER A 53 -4.67 -8.20 -6.47
CA SER A 53 -4.68 -7.66 -5.10
C SER A 53 -4.44 -6.15 -5.02
N ALA A 54 -4.35 -5.47 -6.17
CA ALA A 54 -4.04 -4.03 -6.24
C ALA A 54 -2.76 -3.62 -5.46
N HIS A 55 -1.86 -4.59 -5.26
CA HIS A 55 -0.55 -4.32 -4.66
C HIS A 55 0.41 -3.78 -5.72
N SER A 56 1.16 -2.75 -5.38
CA SER A 56 2.30 -2.29 -6.17
C SER A 56 3.57 -2.90 -5.63
N LEU A 57 4.46 -3.33 -6.54
CA LEU A 57 5.82 -3.72 -6.16
C LEU A 57 6.59 -2.47 -5.78
N TYR A 58 6.82 -2.29 -4.48
CA TYR A 58 7.88 -1.39 -4.06
C TYR A 58 9.20 -2.16 -4.12
N PRO A 59 10.26 -1.56 -4.66
CA PRO A 59 11.59 -2.15 -4.60
C PRO A 59 12.00 -2.25 -3.14
N SER A 60 11.61 -3.36 -2.50
CA SER A 60 12.15 -3.68 -1.18
C SER A 60 13.56 -4.18 -1.39
N SER A 61 14.48 -3.69 -0.57
CA SER A 61 15.88 -4.12 -0.53
C SER A 61 16.07 -5.58 -0.08
N SER A 62 14.99 -6.32 0.11
CA SER A 62 15.04 -7.72 0.51
C SER A 62 15.17 -8.63 -0.71
N THR A 63 16.22 -9.42 -0.72
CA THR A 63 16.51 -10.53 -1.65
C THR A 63 15.56 -11.73 -1.41
N SER A 64 14.27 -11.49 -1.15
CA SER A 64 13.30 -12.58 -0.99
C SER A 64 13.06 -13.24 -2.35
N TYR A 65 13.06 -14.58 -2.36
CA TYR A 65 12.76 -15.34 -3.57
C TYR A 65 11.32 -15.05 -4.03
N LEU A 66 11.11 -15.05 -5.35
CA LEU A 66 9.79 -14.78 -5.96
C LEU A 66 8.69 -15.71 -5.42
N ILE A 67 9.05 -16.95 -5.08
CA ILE A 67 8.11 -17.92 -4.48
C ILE A 67 7.62 -17.47 -3.11
N ASP A 68 8.49 -16.87 -2.28
CA ASP A 68 8.12 -16.38 -0.96
C ASP A 68 7.18 -15.18 -1.07
N GLN A 69 7.44 -14.29 -2.04
CA GLN A 69 6.57 -13.16 -2.33
C GLN A 69 5.19 -13.61 -2.82
N LEU A 70 5.14 -14.64 -3.69
CA LEU A 70 3.88 -15.23 -4.13
C LEU A 70 3.09 -15.81 -2.95
N ASN A 71 3.74 -16.55 -2.06
CA ASN A 71 3.08 -17.13 -0.89
C ASN A 71 2.52 -16.03 0.04
N VAL A 72 3.28 -14.97 0.29
CA VAL A 72 2.81 -13.83 1.10
C VAL A 72 1.59 -13.16 0.48
N LEU A 73 1.59 -12.96 -0.84
CA LEU A 73 0.43 -12.39 -1.55
C LEU A 73 -0.79 -13.31 -1.46
N ALA A 74 -0.62 -14.59 -1.74
CA ALA A 74 -1.70 -15.57 -1.70
C ALA A 74 -2.30 -15.69 -0.29
N ASP A 75 -1.47 -15.72 0.74
CA ASP A 75 -1.92 -15.73 2.14
C ASP A 75 -2.65 -14.44 2.50
N SER A 76 -2.17 -13.30 2.04
CA SER A 76 -2.82 -12.01 2.26
C SER A 76 -4.21 -11.97 1.60
N GLU A 77 -4.31 -12.38 0.35
CA GLU A 77 -5.60 -12.46 -0.37
C GLU A 77 -6.59 -13.39 0.35
N LYS A 78 -6.13 -14.57 0.78
CA LYS A 78 -6.96 -15.51 1.50
C LYS A 78 -7.49 -14.91 2.82
N ARG A 79 -6.63 -14.26 3.61
CA ARG A 79 -7.04 -13.60 4.85
C ARG A 79 -8.08 -12.51 4.62
N TRP A 80 -7.94 -11.73 3.56
CA TRP A 80 -8.94 -10.73 3.18
C TRP A 80 -10.28 -11.36 2.77
N GLN A 81 -10.25 -12.50 2.05
CA GLN A 81 -11.47 -13.24 1.68
C GLN A 81 -12.17 -13.84 2.88
N ASP A 82 -11.41 -14.39 3.82
CA ASP A 82 -11.92 -15.10 4.99
C ASP A 82 -12.15 -14.15 6.19
N TRP A 83 -11.82 -12.87 6.06
CA TRP A 83 -11.86 -11.86 7.15
C TRP A 83 -11.03 -12.31 8.36
N GLU A 84 -9.93 -13.01 8.13
CA GLU A 84 -9.04 -13.47 9.18
C GLU A 84 -8.05 -12.37 9.59
N TYR A 85 -8.13 -11.94 10.84
CA TYR A 85 -7.19 -10.99 11.43
C TYR A 85 -6.07 -11.74 12.15
N THR A 86 -4.83 -11.41 11.82
CA THR A 86 -3.64 -12.01 12.47
C THR A 86 -3.33 -11.41 13.83
N ALA A 87 -3.70 -10.16 14.04
CA ALA A 87 -3.49 -9.44 15.28
C ALA A 87 -4.54 -8.35 15.46
N PHE A 88 -4.84 -8.04 16.69
CA PHE A 88 -5.70 -6.94 17.07
C PHE A 88 -4.94 -6.03 18.03
N ASN A 89 -4.65 -4.80 17.61
CA ASN A 89 -4.02 -3.81 18.44
C ASN A 89 -5.01 -2.69 18.75
N ARG A 90 -5.15 -2.35 20.02
CA ARG A 90 -5.96 -1.22 20.46
C ARG A 90 -5.06 -0.01 20.59
N LEU A 91 -5.36 1.03 19.83
CA LEU A 91 -4.68 2.31 19.91
C LEU A 91 -5.53 3.28 20.72
N GLU A 92 -5.00 3.77 21.83
CA GLU A 92 -5.68 4.77 22.64
C GLU A 92 -5.41 6.18 22.10
N VAL A 93 -6.47 6.93 21.85
CA VAL A 93 -6.40 8.32 21.38
C VAL A 93 -6.53 9.24 22.61
N GLN A 94 -5.40 9.85 23.03
CA GLN A 94 -5.30 10.69 24.21
C GLN A 94 -5.69 12.16 23.98
N HIS A 95 -6.22 12.48 22.81
CA HIS A 95 -6.62 13.84 22.44
C HIS A 95 -8.03 13.83 21.85
N ARG A 96 -8.64 14.98 21.75
CA ARG A 96 -9.93 15.11 21.09
C ARG A 96 -9.72 15.07 19.57
N PRO A 97 -10.19 14.02 18.89
CA PRO A 97 -10.04 13.95 17.44
C PRO A 97 -10.91 14.98 16.74
N SER A 98 -10.41 15.51 15.63
CA SER A 98 -11.22 16.25 14.65
C SER A 98 -11.79 15.31 13.59
N GLY A 99 -12.53 15.84 12.61
CA GLY A 99 -13.02 15.08 11.47
C GLY A 99 -11.97 14.79 10.39
N ILE A 100 -10.74 15.28 10.56
CA ILE A 100 -9.66 15.14 9.56
C ILE A 100 -8.79 13.94 9.95
N TYR A 101 -8.64 13.00 9.04
CA TYR A 101 -7.76 11.83 9.21
C TYR A 101 -7.30 11.30 7.86
N ASP A 102 -6.17 10.61 7.84
CA ASP A 102 -5.69 9.84 6.70
C ASP A 102 -4.95 8.59 7.18
N LEU A 103 -5.00 7.56 6.36
CA LEU A 103 -4.29 6.30 6.58
C LEU A 103 -3.61 5.86 5.27
N THR A 104 -2.31 6.04 5.21
CA THR A 104 -1.53 5.69 4.03
C THR A 104 -0.29 4.92 4.43
N SER A 105 -0.11 3.74 3.84
CA SER A 105 1.12 2.93 3.98
C SER A 105 1.51 2.60 5.43
N GLY A 106 0.49 2.41 6.29
CA GLY A 106 0.72 2.11 7.71
C GLY A 106 0.98 3.33 8.59
N ILE A 107 1.01 4.53 8.04
CA ILE A 107 1.00 5.78 8.80
C ILE A 107 -0.44 6.25 8.96
N PHE A 108 -0.88 6.36 10.21
CA PHE A 108 -2.19 6.92 10.55
C PHE A 108 -2.03 8.33 11.09
N ILE A 109 -2.70 9.28 10.48
CA ILE A 109 -2.72 10.68 10.90
C ILE A 109 -4.13 11.03 11.35
N LEU A 110 -4.22 11.74 12.46
CA LEU A 110 -5.47 12.17 13.07
C LEU A 110 -5.38 13.62 13.48
N GLY A 111 -6.34 14.43 13.06
CA GLY A 111 -6.43 15.84 13.44
C GLY A 111 -6.80 15.99 14.91
N GLU A 112 -6.16 16.96 15.58
CA GLU A 112 -6.48 17.38 16.94
C GLU A 112 -7.51 18.53 16.90
N GLY A 113 -8.68 18.29 17.47
CA GLY A 113 -9.76 19.27 17.52
C GLY A 113 -9.53 20.35 18.57
N SER A 114 -9.93 21.58 18.28
CA SER A 114 -9.94 22.68 19.25
C SER A 114 -10.88 22.40 20.43
N ALA A 115 -10.73 23.11 21.53
CA ALA A 115 -11.60 23.00 22.71
C ALA A 115 -13.09 23.18 22.34
N LEU A 116 -13.40 24.02 21.38
CA LEU A 116 -14.77 24.25 20.89
C LEU A 116 -15.19 23.22 19.80
N GLY A 117 -14.31 22.33 19.39
CA GLY A 117 -14.60 21.23 18.46
C GLY A 117 -14.87 21.63 16.99
N ARG A 118 -14.66 22.88 16.63
CA ARG A 118 -14.98 23.40 15.28
C ARG A 118 -13.79 23.48 14.34
N LEU A 119 -12.59 23.44 14.88
CA LEU A 119 -11.37 23.64 14.11
C LEU A 119 -10.37 22.53 14.41
N THR A 120 -9.60 22.12 13.43
CA THR A 120 -8.42 21.28 13.61
C THR A 120 -7.22 22.18 13.86
N VAL A 121 -6.56 22.03 15.00
CA VAL A 121 -5.48 22.91 15.47
C VAL A 121 -4.12 22.24 15.47
N GLY A 122 -4.06 20.95 15.23
CA GLY A 122 -2.82 20.19 15.16
C GLY A 122 -3.06 18.83 14.50
N LEU A 123 -1.98 18.14 14.20
CA LEU A 123 -2.00 16.80 13.68
C LEU A 123 -1.24 15.88 14.62
N ARG A 124 -1.75 14.67 14.79
CA ARG A 124 -1.03 13.59 15.45
C ARG A 124 -0.89 12.42 14.51
N TRP A 125 0.24 11.80 14.52
CA TRP A 125 0.48 10.66 13.67
C TRP A 125 1.17 9.52 14.40
N VAL A 126 0.98 8.32 13.89
CA VAL A 126 1.55 7.10 14.43
C VAL A 126 1.92 6.15 13.28
N ASP A 127 3.03 5.46 13.44
CA ASP A 127 3.42 4.38 12.54
C ASP A 127 2.86 3.05 13.06
N LEU A 128 1.84 2.54 12.40
CA LEU A 128 1.18 1.28 12.76
C LEU A 128 2.05 0.04 12.47
N ARG A 129 3.13 0.19 11.69
CA ARG A 129 4.06 -0.89 11.37
C ARG A 129 4.96 -1.27 12.55
N LEU A 130 5.10 -0.38 13.54
CA LEU A 130 5.92 -0.59 14.74
C LEU A 130 5.28 -1.56 15.76
N GLY A 131 4.10 -2.06 15.50
CA GLY A 131 3.45 -3.09 16.31
C GLY A 131 3.12 -2.60 17.73
N LYS A 132 3.83 -3.10 18.76
CA LYS A 132 3.53 -2.76 20.17
C LYS A 132 4.16 -1.44 20.64
N ASP A 133 5.15 -0.93 19.93
CA ASP A 133 5.90 0.27 20.31
C ASP A 133 5.32 1.53 19.63
N ILE A 134 4.00 1.56 19.48
CA ILE A 134 3.28 2.64 18.82
C ILE A 134 3.26 3.87 19.73
N VAL A 135 3.88 4.96 19.27
CA VAL A 135 3.91 6.24 19.99
C VAL A 135 3.29 7.32 19.10
N TRP A 136 2.39 8.11 19.70
CA TRP A 136 1.82 9.27 19.04
C TRP A 136 2.85 10.40 18.94
N ASN A 137 3.14 10.81 17.72
CA ASN A 137 3.91 12.01 17.42
C ASN A 137 2.95 13.17 17.17
N ARG A 138 3.40 14.41 17.43
CA ARG A 138 2.60 15.60 17.26
C ARG A 138 3.26 16.57 16.29
N PHE A 139 2.44 17.18 15.47
CA PHE A 139 2.82 18.23 14.57
C PHE A 139 1.91 19.43 14.82
N ASP A 140 2.48 20.53 15.32
CA ASP A 140 1.75 21.75 15.63
C ASP A 140 1.82 22.72 14.46
N LEU A 141 0.66 23.09 13.94
CA LEU A 141 0.50 24.18 13.00
C LEU A 141 -0.16 25.36 13.73
N GLN A 142 0.38 26.54 13.54
CA GLN A 142 -0.17 27.77 14.17
C GLN A 142 -1.46 28.24 13.48
N THR A 143 -1.92 27.52 12.46
CA THR A 143 -3.09 27.86 11.65
C THR A 143 -4.08 26.71 11.64
N PRO A 144 -5.39 27.01 11.58
CA PRO A 144 -6.41 25.98 11.46
C PRO A 144 -6.25 25.16 10.19
N ILE A 145 -6.37 23.83 10.33
CA ILE A 145 -6.23 22.87 9.24
C ILE A 145 -7.60 22.58 8.65
N VAL A 146 -7.69 22.59 7.34
CA VAL A 146 -8.92 22.31 6.58
C VAL A 146 -8.90 20.90 6.01
N ASP A 147 -7.73 20.49 5.49
CA ASP A 147 -7.56 19.20 4.85
C ASP A 147 -6.10 18.75 4.88
N LEU A 148 -5.88 17.45 4.64
CA LEU A 148 -4.54 16.88 4.56
C LEU A 148 -4.49 15.78 3.52
N GLY A 149 -3.30 15.53 2.98
CA GLY A 149 -3.01 14.40 2.10
C GLY A 149 -1.62 13.85 2.39
N VAL A 150 -1.49 12.53 2.37
CA VAL A 150 -0.27 11.83 2.76
C VAL A 150 0.24 10.97 1.60
N ASN A 151 1.51 11.14 1.24
CA ASN A 151 2.21 10.24 0.33
C ASN A 151 3.58 9.89 0.90
N VAL A 152 3.61 8.91 1.79
CA VAL A 152 4.83 8.51 2.53
C VAL A 152 5.75 7.64 1.68
N LEU A 153 5.17 6.80 0.79
CA LEU A 153 5.94 5.77 0.10
C LEU A 153 6.82 6.31 -1.02
N GLU A 154 6.31 7.27 -1.78
CA GLU A 154 7.00 7.78 -2.95
C GLU A 154 7.82 9.03 -2.63
N TRP A 155 7.30 9.90 -1.78
CA TRP A 155 7.81 11.26 -1.61
C TRP A 155 8.11 11.66 -0.16
N ASP A 156 7.83 10.82 0.84
CA ASP A 156 7.85 11.19 2.27
C ASP A 156 7.13 12.53 2.52
N LEU A 157 6.00 12.74 1.84
CA LEU A 157 5.29 14.00 1.78
C LEU A 157 4.04 13.98 2.66
N LEU A 158 3.89 15.02 3.46
CA LEU A 158 2.64 15.42 4.11
C LEU A 158 2.22 16.77 3.54
N ALA A 159 1.11 16.82 2.83
CA ALA A 159 0.49 18.05 2.35
C ALA A 159 -0.60 18.48 3.33
N VAL A 160 -0.59 19.74 3.77
CA VAL A 160 -1.59 20.28 4.68
C VAL A 160 -2.19 21.53 4.08
N VAL A 161 -3.52 21.60 4.03
CA VAL A 161 -4.28 22.77 3.64
C VAL A 161 -4.73 23.49 4.89
N SER A 162 -4.30 24.73 5.08
CA SER A 162 -4.67 25.54 6.24
C SER A 162 -5.46 26.79 5.85
N MET A 163 -6.29 27.27 6.75
CA MET A 163 -6.97 28.57 6.62
C MET A 163 -6.01 29.69 7.02
N CYS A 164 -5.32 30.26 6.02
CA CYS A 164 -4.48 31.42 6.18
C CYS A 164 -4.83 32.46 5.09
N VAL A 165 -4.50 33.71 5.32
CA VAL A 165 -4.63 34.76 4.28
C VAL A 165 -3.66 34.51 3.12
N GLU A 166 -2.63 33.69 3.36
CA GLU A 166 -1.66 33.26 2.38
C GLU A 166 -1.62 31.72 2.35
N PHE A 167 -1.65 31.14 1.15
CA PHE A 167 -1.54 29.70 0.98
C PHE A 167 -0.08 29.25 1.15
N PHE A 168 0.22 28.47 2.17
CA PHE A 168 1.52 27.82 2.34
C PHE A 168 1.37 26.32 2.10
N VAL A 169 2.21 25.78 1.21
CA VAL A 169 2.44 24.35 1.05
C VAL A 169 3.67 24.00 1.88
N PHE A 170 3.49 23.21 2.95
CA PHE A 170 4.61 22.75 3.76
C PHE A 170 5.11 21.41 3.23
N HIS A 171 6.39 21.38 2.92
CA HIS A 171 7.14 20.18 2.62
C HIS A 171 7.79 19.71 3.92
N THR A 172 7.30 18.65 4.55
CA THR A 172 7.99 18.05 5.69
C THR A 172 8.43 16.65 5.34
N THR A 173 9.73 16.40 5.48
CA THR A 173 10.26 15.05 5.43
C THR A 173 9.92 14.38 6.76
N LEU A 174 9.07 13.34 6.72
CA LEU A 174 8.88 12.49 7.87
C LEU A 174 10.18 11.72 8.07
N ALA A 175 11.01 12.18 9.03
CA ALA A 175 12.27 11.55 9.31
C ALA A 175 12.04 10.07 9.63
N ARG A 176 12.53 9.18 8.78
CA ARG A 176 12.68 7.76 9.10
C ARG A 176 13.68 7.70 10.24
N GLY A 177 13.22 7.31 11.42
CA GLY A 177 14.13 6.93 12.48
C GLY A 177 15.08 5.87 11.92
N ALA A 178 16.37 6.20 11.89
CA ALA A 178 17.41 5.25 11.52
C ALA A 178 17.34 4.08 12.52
N CYS A 179 17.03 2.88 12.02
CA CYS A 179 17.32 1.62 12.69
C CYS A 179 18.73 1.20 12.32
#